data_754c933ae80e6802c4ad308121b7766e
#
_entry.id   754c933ae80e6802c4ad308121b7766e
#
_cell.length_a   1.000
_cell.length_b   1.000
_cell.length_c   1.000
_cell.angle_alpha   90.00
_cell.angle_beta   90.00
_cell.angle_gamma   90.00
#
_symmetry.space_group_name_H-M   'P 1'
#
loop_
_entity.id
_entity.type
_entity.pdbx_description
1 polymer ?
#
loop_
_entity_poly.entity_id
_entity_poly.type
_entity_poly.pdbx_seq_one_letter_code
_entity_poly.pdbx_strand_id
1 'polypeptide(L)'
;QSGLPGTAGAPAVSVPETPRVPSLAQILADPNIPTDTDSAFSALFTQWGFDYAQFAGATGCERAAQVGLRCLFESGTWANLRQLNRPAIIELVDEAGLRHHLLVVRLTGENATLLLAGQRYELPLVDVGRLWFGKYLALWSPPEVGERMIRRGMRGASVVWVRDTLARYGLPRTTSPASELFDTDLEAQVKEFQRRHQLQDDGLVGKMTLVYLSSYSGSASAPVLSSPTQAGVR
;
A
#
# COMPACT_ATOMS: atom_id res chain seq x y z
N GLN A 1 -64.93 46.61 -15.59
CA GLN A 1 -63.97 45.73 -16.22
C GLN A 1 -62.76 45.67 -15.31
N SER A 2 -62.62 44.56 -14.59
CA SER A 2 -61.55 44.30 -13.61
C SER A 2 -60.49 43.50 -14.26
N GLY A 3 -59.28 44.09 -14.43
CA GLY A 3 -58.10 43.41 -14.86
C GLY A 3 -57.39 42.76 -13.65
N LEU A 4 -57.12 41.44 -13.72
CA LEU A 4 -56.33 40.70 -12.74
C LEU A 4 -54.85 40.96 -13.00
N PRO A 5 -53.99 41.15 -11.93
CA PRO A 5 -52.55 41.25 -12.10
C PRO A 5 -51.92 39.88 -12.31
N GLY A 6 -51.06 39.76 -13.33
CA GLY A 6 -50.31 38.55 -13.61
C GLY A 6 -49.32 38.22 -12.50
N THR A 7 -49.28 36.95 -12.13
CA THR A 7 -48.31 36.34 -11.18
C THR A 7 -46.95 36.33 -11.81
N ALA A 8 -46.03 37.16 -11.34
CA ALA A 8 -44.60 37.08 -11.68
C ALA A 8 -44.04 35.77 -11.13
N GLY A 9 -43.54 34.91 -11.99
CA GLY A 9 -42.84 33.68 -11.64
C GLY A 9 -41.56 33.97 -10.83
N ALA A 10 -41.43 33.35 -9.71
CA ALA A 10 -40.22 33.43 -8.89
C ALA A 10 -39.04 32.84 -9.66
N PRO A 11 -37.84 33.43 -9.54
CA PRO A 11 -36.66 32.89 -10.18
C PRO A 11 -36.32 31.52 -9.56
N ALA A 12 -36.06 30.53 -10.43
CA ALA A 12 -35.60 29.22 -10.03
C ALA A 12 -34.26 29.35 -9.31
N VAL A 13 -34.22 28.97 -8.04
CA VAL A 13 -32.97 28.90 -7.25
C VAL A 13 -32.16 27.75 -7.82
N SER A 14 -31.07 28.08 -8.50
CA SER A 14 -30.10 27.10 -8.94
C SER A 14 -29.43 26.50 -7.69
N VAL A 15 -29.77 25.26 -7.37
CA VAL A 15 -29.05 24.49 -6.34
C VAL A 15 -27.62 24.30 -6.85
N PRO A 16 -26.59 24.68 -6.09
CA PRO A 16 -25.21 24.44 -6.51
C PRO A 16 -25.00 22.93 -6.69
N GLU A 17 -24.65 22.54 -7.92
CA GLU A 17 -24.33 21.15 -8.26
C GLU A 17 -23.08 20.76 -7.49
N THR A 18 -23.22 19.85 -6.53
CA THR A 18 -22.10 19.29 -5.78
C THR A 18 -21.10 18.72 -6.80
N PRO A 19 -19.79 19.01 -6.70
CA PRO A 19 -18.79 18.47 -7.62
C PRO A 19 -18.90 16.95 -7.65
N ARG A 20 -19.36 16.38 -8.74
CA ARG A 20 -19.41 14.92 -8.91
C ARG A 20 -18.00 14.40 -9.02
N VAL A 21 -17.61 13.53 -8.11
CA VAL A 21 -16.38 12.73 -8.24
C VAL A 21 -16.50 11.95 -9.56
N PRO A 22 -15.52 12.08 -10.49
CA PRO A 22 -15.59 11.36 -11.76
C PRO A 22 -15.57 9.85 -11.51
N SER A 23 -16.33 9.10 -12.31
CA SER A 23 -16.32 7.64 -12.28
C SER A 23 -14.96 7.09 -12.72
N LEU A 24 -14.64 5.84 -12.34
CA LEU A 24 -13.40 5.19 -12.80
C LEU A 24 -13.30 5.20 -14.34
N ALA A 25 -14.39 4.92 -15.05
CA ALA A 25 -14.39 4.95 -16.52
C ALA A 25 -14.06 6.34 -17.09
N GLN A 26 -14.56 7.41 -16.48
CA GLN A 26 -14.23 8.78 -16.87
C GLN A 26 -12.76 9.10 -16.61
N ILE A 27 -12.20 8.65 -15.49
CA ILE A 27 -10.78 8.82 -15.14
C ILE A 27 -9.90 8.10 -16.17
N LEU A 28 -10.22 6.83 -16.50
CA LEU A 28 -9.43 6.05 -17.46
C LEU A 28 -9.52 6.55 -18.88
N ALA A 29 -10.62 7.23 -19.24
CA ALA A 29 -10.83 7.80 -20.57
C ALA A 29 -10.25 9.23 -20.71
N ASP A 30 -9.85 9.90 -19.63
CA ASP A 30 -9.32 11.26 -19.67
C ASP A 30 -7.84 11.25 -20.12
N PRO A 31 -7.50 11.80 -21.31
CA PRO A 31 -6.12 11.82 -21.79
C PRO A 31 -5.19 12.70 -20.96
N ASN A 32 -5.72 13.58 -20.10
CA ASN A 32 -4.93 14.41 -19.20
C ASN A 32 -4.56 13.69 -17.88
N ILE A 33 -5.14 12.53 -17.62
CA ILE A 33 -4.84 11.72 -16.45
C ILE A 33 -3.93 10.55 -16.87
N PRO A 34 -2.61 10.65 -16.68
CA PRO A 34 -1.71 9.58 -17.06
C PRO A 34 -1.95 8.34 -16.19
N THR A 35 -2.10 7.20 -16.82
CA THR A 35 -2.31 5.90 -16.18
C THR A 35 -1.24 4.88 -16.59
N ASP A 36 -0.11 5.38 -17.11
CA ASP A 36 1.05 4.58 -17.48
C ASP A 36 1.90 4.19 -16.26
N THR A 37 2.82 3.26 -16.49
CA THR A 37 3.68 2.71 -15.43
C THR A 37 4.61 3.76 -14.81
N ASP A 38 5.21 4.64 -15.62
CA ASP A 38 6.18 5.63 -15.13
C ASP A 38 5.49 6.70 -14.28
N SER A 39 4.31 7.15 -14.67
CA SER A 39 3.49 8.08 -13.89
C SER A 39 3.09 7.47 -12.54
N ALA A 40 2.72 6.19 -12.52
CA ALA A 40 2.40 5.47 -11.29
C ALA A 40 3.63 5.32 -10.39
N PHE A 41 4.81 5.01 -10.94
CA PHE A 41 6.06 4.96 -10.17
C PHE A 41 6.46 6.35 -9.65
N SER A 42 6.32 7.40 -10.42
CA SER A 42 6.59 8.77 -9.97
C SER A 42 5.74 9.13 -8.75
N ALA A 43 4.44 8.83 -8.81
CA ALA A 43 3.56 9.02 -7.67
C ALA A 43 3.94 8.14 -6.47
N LEU A 44 4.34 6.88 -6.68
CA LEU A 44 4.77 5.97 -5.61
C LEU A 44 6.08 6.45 -4.95
N PHE A 45 7.08 6.92 -5.74
CA PHE A 45 8.32 7.49 -5.22
C PHE A 45 8.07 8.70 -4.33
N THR A 46 7.15 9.58 -4.74
CA THR A 46 6.73 10.73 -3.92
C THR A 46 6.20 10.30 -2.55
N GLN A 47 5.48 9.17 -2.44
CA GLN A 47 5.02 8.64 -1.15
C GLN A 47 6.21 8.21 -0.25
N TRP A 48 7.33 7.81 -0.85
CA TRP A 48 8.56 7.45 -0.15
C TRP A 48 9.50 8.66 0.10
N GLY A 49 9.10 9.87 -0.33
CA GLY A 49 9.90 11.08 -0.17
C GLY A 49 11.00 11.26 -1.22
N PHE A 50 10.91 10.56 -2.34
CA PHE A 50 11.87 10.64 -3.44
C PHE A 50 11.25 11.28 -4.69
N ASP A 51 12.07 11.98 -5.46
CA ASP A 51 11.72 12.44 -6.79
C ASP A 51 12.20 11.42 -7.83
N TYR A 52 11.25 10.77 -8.49
CA TYR A 52 11.50 9.71 -9.48
C TYR A 52 12.40 10.15 -10.63
N ALA A 53 12.32 11.42 -11.05
CA ALA A 53 13.11 11.95 -12.17
C ALA A 53 14.62 12.07 -11.86
N GLN A 54 15.02 12.04 -10.59
CA GLN A 54 16.42 12.14 -10.18
C GLN A 54 17.19 10.83 -10.38
N PHE A 55 16.51 9.72 -10.63
CA PHE A 55 17.14 8.41 -10.73
C PHE A 55 17.09 7.90 -12.17
N ALA A 56 18.23 7.41 -12.66
CA ALA A 56 18.34 6.79 -13.98
C ALA A 56 18.06 5.28 -13.90
N GLY A 57 17.39 4.74 -14.92
CA GLY A 57 17.10 3.31 -15.02
C GLY A 57 16.03 3.04 -16.07
N ALA A 58 16.09 1.88 -16.69
CA ALA A 58 15.11 1.44 -17.69
C ALA A 58 13.75 1.10 -17.06
N THR A 59 13.73 0.76 -15.76
CA THR A 59 12.52 0.40 -15.05
C THR A 59 12.42 1.15 -13.71
N GLY A 60 11.19 1.32 -13.22
CA GLY A 60 10.96 1.90 -11.89
C GLY A 60 11.62 1.11 -10.75
N CYS A 61 11.76 -0.21 -10.91
CA CYS A 61 12.43 -1.05 -9.91
C CYS A 61 13.95 -0.86 -9.88
N GLU A 62 14.58 -0.61 -11.03
CA GLU A 62 16.01 -0.25 -11.08
C GLU A 62 16.26 1.11 -10.41
N ARG A 63 15.37 2.07 -10.62
CA ARG A 63 15.43 3.37 -9.93
C ARG A 63 15.20 3.21 -8.43
N ALA A 64 14.25 2.38 -8.01
CA ALA A 64 13.99 2.09 -6.59
C ALA A 64 15.22 1.47 -5.89
N ALA A 65 15.98 0.62 -6.59
CA ALA A 65 17.17 0.00 -6.04
C ALA A 65 18.27 1.02 -5.68
N GLN A 66 18.35 2.17 -6.38
CA GLN A 66 19.33 3.22 -6.10
C GLN A 66 19.08 3.94 -4.78
N VAL A 67 17.84 3.91 -4.29
CA VAL A 67 17.47 4.47 -2.98
C VAL A 67 17.25 3.39 -1.90
N GLY A 68 17.79 2.18 -2.13
CA GLY A 68 17.71 1.08 -1.17
C GLY A 68 16.33 0.42 -1.09
N LEU A 69 15.41 0.73 -2.01
CA LEU A 69 14.10 0.09 -2.07
C LEU A 69 14.09 -1.12 -3.02
N ARG A 70 13.14 -2.02 -2.81
CA ARG A 70 12.90 -3.18 -3.68
C ARG A 70 11.44 -3.24 -4.09
N CYS A 71 11.20 -3.70 -5.30
CA CYS A 71 9.85 -4.01 -5.78
C CYS A 71 9.36 -5.34 -5.21
N LEU A 72 8.12 -5.32 -4.75
CA LEU A 72 7.33 -6.48 -4.40
C LEU A 72 6.21 -6.61 -5.43
N PHE A 73 6.32 -7.60 -6.32
CA PHE A 73 5.25 -7.96 -7.26
C PHE A 73 4.47 -9.10 -6.66
N GLU A 74 3.17 -8.89 -6.49
CA GLU A 74 2.28 -9.89 -5.91
C GLU A 74 0.92 -9.90 -6.61
N SER A 75 0.17 -10.97 -6.36
CA SER A 75 -1.24 -11.07 -6.71
C SER A 75 -2.04 -11.38 -5.45
N GLY A 76 -3.16 -10.70 -5.28
CA GLY A 76 -3.96 -10.87 -4.08
C GLY A 76 -5.27 -10.10 -4.12
N THR A 77 -5.84 -9.87 -2.97
CA THR A 77 -7.12 -9.22 -2.74
C THR A 77 -6.92 -7.87 -2.03
N TRP A 78 -8.00 -7.11 -1.90
CA TRP A 78 -8.01 -5.90 -1.06
C TRP A 78 -7.61 -6.19 0.40
N ALA A 79 -7.91 -7.38 0.91
CA ALA A 79 -7.49 -7.80 2.24
C ALA A 79 -5.96 -7.93 2.34
N ASN A 80 -5.31 -8.50 1.31
CA ASN A 80 -3.85 -8.59 1.25
C ASN A 80 -3.19 -7.21 1.19
N LEU A 81 -3.73 -6.26 0.41
CA LEU A 81 -3.23 -4.88 0.37
C LEU A 81 -3.41 -4.16 1.71
N ARG A 82 -4.58 -4.32 2.38
CA ARG A 82 -4.77 -3.76 3.72
C ARG A 82 -3.78 -4.32 4.74
N GLN A 83 -3.52 -5.61 4.65
CA GLN A 83 -2.59 -6.28 5.55
C GLN A 83 -1.14 -5.87 5.30
N LEU A 84 -0.73 -5.73 4.03
CA LEU A 84 0.57 -5.17 3.64
C LEU A 84 0.72 -3.72 4.13
N ASN A 85 -0.39 -2.98 4.16
CA ASN A 85 -0.50 -1.60 4.64
C ASN A 85 0.52 -0.64 3.99
N ARG A 86 0.74 -0.77 2.69
CA ARG A 86 1.65 0.09 1.93
C ARG A 86 0.98 0.60 0.67
N PRO A 87 1.27 1.83 0.23
CA PRO A 87 0.88 2.31 -1.09
C PRO A 87 1.35 1.32 -2.17
N ALA A 88 0.46 1.01 -3.09
CA ALA A 88 0.74 0.03 -4.13
C ALA A 88 0.17 0.47 -5.48
N ILE A 89 0.94 0.22 -6.53
CA ILE A 89 0.47 0.34 -7.91
C ILE A 89 -0.34 -0.91 -8.21
N ILE A 90 -1.60 -0.73 -8.61
CA ILE A 90 -2.46 -1.81 -9.10
C ILE A 90 -2.53 -1.78 -10.62
N GLU A 91 -2.59 -2.94 -11.28
CA GLU A 91 -2.83 -3.08 -12.71
C GLU A 91 -4.32 -3.30 -12.96
N LEU A 92 -4.97 -2.35 -13.61
CA LEU A 92 -6.34 -2.50 -14.11
C LEU A 92 -6.31 -2.88 -15.58
N VAL A 93 -7.31 -3.63 -16.01
CA VAL A 93 -7.54 -3.94 -17.43
C VAL A 93 -8.95 -3.48 -17.76
N ASP A 94 -9.07 -2.52 -18.69
CA ASP A 94 -10.37 -2.01 -19.12
C ASP A 94 -11.09 -2.97 -20.09
N GLU A 95 -12.29 -2.62 -20.49
CA GLU A 95 -13.12 -3.43 -21.41
C GLU A 95 -12.50 -3.56 -22.82
N ALA A 96 -11.62 -2.65 -23.21
CA ALA A 96 -10.86 -2.71 -24.46
C ALA A 96 -9.58 -3.56 -24.34
N GLY A 97 -9.25 -4.05 -23.15
CA GLY A 97 -8.05 -4.82 -22.86
C GLY A 97 -6.81 -3.95 -22.62
N LEU A 98 -6.96 -2.63 -22.52
CA LEU A 98 -5.85 -1.73 -22.19
C LEU A 98 -5.50 -1.85 -20.70
N ARG A 99 -4.20 -1.75 -20.43
CA ARG A 99 -3.67 -1.82 -19.06
C ARG A 99 -3.42 -0.43 -18.52
N HIS A 100 -3.88 -0.20 -17.31
CA HIS A 100 -3.72 1.04 -16.58
C HIS A 100 -3.02 0.74 -15.25
N HIS A 101 -2.09 1.59 -14.86
CA HIS A 101 -1.35 1.48 -13.62
C HIS A 101 -1.72 2.65 -12.70
N LEU A 102 -2.38 2.35 -11.60
CA LEU A 102 -2.91 3.36 -10.69
C LEU A 102 -2.34 3.18 -9.29
N LEU A 103 -1.95 4.27 -8.65
CA LEU A 103 -1.42 4.21 -7.28
C LEU A 103 -2.56 4.29 -6.27
N VAL A 104 -2.73 3.23 -5.47
CA VAL A 104 -3.58 3.20 -4.29
C VAL A 104 -2.79 3.76 -3.11
N VAL A 105 -3.27 4.85 -2.49
CA VAL A 105 -2.62 5.50 -1.35
C VAL A 105 -3.41 5.36 -0.05
N ARG A 106 -4.67 4.94 -0.13
CA ARG A 106 -5.52 4.71 1.04
C ARG A 106 -6.58 3.65 0.74
N LEU A 107 -6.88 2.82 1.73
CA LEU A 107 -8.01 1.89 1.71
C LEU A 107 -8.83 2.08 2.97
N THR A 108 -10.13 2.33 2.78
CA THR A 108 -11.14 2.31 3.85
C THR A 108 -11.95 1.00 3.79
N GLY A 109 -13.03 0.88 4.56
CA GLY A 109 -13.90 -0.29 4.51
C GLY A 109 -14.40 -0.58 3.09
N GLU A 110 -14.87 0.45 2.38
CA GLU A 110 -15.58 0.33 1.10
C GLU A 110 -14.92 1.10 -0.05
N ASN A 111 -13.95 1.97 0.21
CA ASN A 111 -13.35 2.85 -0.79
C ASN A 111 -11.84 2.68 -0.89
N ALA A 112 -11.31 2.87 -2.12
CA ALA A 112 -9.91 3.10 -2.40
C ALA A 112 -9.70 4.57 -2.77
N THR A 113 -8.64 5.19 -2.23
CA THR A 113 -8.14 6.47 -2.72
C THR A 113 -7.00 6.24 -3.67
N LEU A 114 -7.19 6.64 -4.92
CA LEU A 114 -6.19 6.61 -5.98
C LEU A 114 -5.49 7.98 -6.06
N LEU A 115 -4.18 7.97 -6.29
CA LEU A 115 -3.39 9.18 -6.54
C LEU A 115 -2.94 9.19 -8.00
N LEU A 116 -3.46 10.11 -8.79
CA LEU A 116 -3.22 10.24 -10.24
C LEU A 116 -2.98 11.72 -10.56
N ALA A 117 -1.92 12.04 -11.29
CA ALA A 117 -1.54 13.40 -11.63
C ALA A 117 -1.55 14.38 -10.43
N GLY A 118 -1.16 13.91 -9.24
CA GLY A 118 -1.17 14.69 -7.99
C GLY A 118 -2.54 14.90 -7.35
N GLN A 119 -3.62 14.41 -7.96
CA GLN A 119 -4.98 14.48 -7.44
C GLN A 119 -5.43 13.16 -6.79
N ARG A 120 -6.29 13.25 -5.79
CA ARG A 120 -6.84 12.10 -5.08
C ARG A 120 -8.27 11.84 -5.52
N TYR A 121 -8.54 10.62 -5.93
CA TYR A 121 -9.86 10.14 -6.34
C TYR A 121 -10.28 9.04 -5.36
N GLU A 122 -11.38 9.28 -4.65
CA GLU A 122 -11.96 8.27 -3.76
C GLU A 122 -13.06 7.52 -4.52
N LEU A 123 -12.86 6.23 -4.73
CA LEU A 123 -13.73 5.37 -5.53
C LEU A 123 -14.14 4.13 -4.74
N PRO A 124 -15.38 3.62 -4.94
CA PRO A 124 -15.81 2.37 -4.34
C PRO A 124 -14.91 1.21 -4.76
N LEU A 125 -14.54 0.36 -3.79
CA LEU A 125 -13.74 -0.84 -4.05
C LEU A 125 -14.39 -1.78 -5.07
N VAL A 126 -15.73 -1.81 -5.12
CA VAL A 126 -16.48 -2.61 -6.08
C VAL A 126 -16.25 -2.16 -7.50
N ASP A 127 -16.15 -0.86 -7.76
CA ASP A 127 -15.95 -0.30 -9.10
C ASP A 127 -14.52 -0.54 -9.58
N VAL A 128 -13.54 -0.30 -8.72
CA VAL A 128 -12.12 -0.60 -9.03
C VAL A 128 -11.90 -2.11 -9.19
N GLY A 129 -12.54 -2.91 -8.34
CA GLY A 129 -12.40 -4.36 -8.33
C GLY A 129 -12.94 -5.07 -9.56
N ARG A 130 -13.84 -4.44 -10.35
CA ARG A 130 -14.31 -4.99 -11.63
C ARG A 130 -13.21 -5.07 -12.68
N LEU A 131 -12.24 -4.15 -12.63
CA LEU A 131 -11.13 -4.04 -13.57
C LEU A 131 -9.80 -4.54 -12.98
N TRP A 132 -9.74 -4.77 -11.66
CA TRP A 132 -8.55 -5.23 -10.96
C TRP A 132 -8.56 -6.74 -10.76
N PHE A 133 -7.61 -7.44 -11.39
CA PHE A 133 -7.45 -8.89 -11.29
C PHE A 133 -6.40 -9.31 -10.26
N GLY A 134 -6.21 -8.48 -9.23
CA GLY A 134 -5.38 -8.79 -8.08
C GLY A 134 -3.91 -8.44 -8.21
N LYS A 135 -3.40 -8.11 -9.40
CA LYS A 135 -1.97 -7.75 -9.56
C LYS A 135 -1.65 -6.41 -8.93
N TYR A 136 -0.59 -6.38 -8.13
CA TYR A 136 -0.07 -5.14 -7.56
C TYR A 136 1.44 -5.14 -7.39
N LEU A 137 1.99 -3.94 -7.32
CA LEU A 137 3.39 -3.67 -7.03
C LEU A 137 3.48 -2.71 -5.85
N ALA A 138 4.24 -3.08 -4.83
CA ALA A 138 4.59 -2.20 -3.73
C ALA A 138 6.11 -2.03 -3.63
N LEU A 139 6.57 -0.95 -3.03
CA LEU A 139 7.97 -0.79 -2.63
C LEU A 139 8.13 -1.13 -1.15
N TRP A 140 9.28 -1.70 -0.83
CA TRP A 140 9.66 -1.99 0.55
C TRP A 140 11.17 -1.80 0.74
N SER A 141 11.58 -1.51 1.95
CA SER A 141 12.98 -1.40 2.32
C SER A 141 13.44 -2.72 2.95
N PRO A 142 14.35 -3.46 2.30
CA PRO A 142 14.92 -4.65 2.91
C PRO A 142 15.74 -4.26 4.15
N PRO A 143 15.82 -5.17 5.14
CA PRO A 143 16.68 -4.94 6.29
C PRO A 143 18.16 -4.97 5.90
N GLU A 144 19.00 -4.22 6.61
CA GLU A 144 20.46 -4.20 6.39
C GLU A 144 21.10 -5.59 6.53
N VAL A 145 20.49 -6.48 7.29
CA VAL A 145 20.94 -7.87 7.46
C VAL A 145 20.74 -8.74 6.21
N GLY A 146 20.18 -8.19 5.14
CA GLY A 146 19.98 -8.84 3.86
C GLY A 146 18.64 -9.58 3.74
N GLU A 147 18.43 -10.18 2.56
CA GLU A 147 17.17 -10.84 2.18
C GLU A 147 17.25 -12.37 2.26
N ARG A 148 18.24 -12.92 2.97
CA ARG A 148 18.41 -14.37 3.10
C ARG A 148 17.32 -14.95 4.00
N MET A 149 16.87 -16.15 3.66
CA MET A 149 15.98 -16.92 4.54
C MET A 149 16.66 -17.16 5.89
N ILE A 150 15.99 -16.76 6.98
CA ILE A 150 16.47 -16.94 8.35
C ILE A 150 15.60 -18.02 9.00
N ARG A 151 16.25 -19.00 9.64
CA ARG A 151 15.56 -20.17 10.19
C ARG A 151 16.24 -20.70 11.45
N ARG A 152 15.54 -21.60 12.14
CA ARG A 152 16.02 -22.28 13.33
C ARG A 152 17.44 -22.86 13.14
N GLY A 153 18.27 -22.66 14.16
CA GLY A 153 19.67 -23.07 14.19
C GLY A 153 20.63 -22.03 13.65
N MET A 154 20.18 -21.01 12.91
CA MET A 154 21.01 -19.91 12.45
C MET A 154 21.42 -18.99 13.60
N ARG A 155 22.55 -18.28 13.41
CA ARG A 155 23.11 -17.33 14.38
C ARG A 155 23.54 -16.05 13.69
N GLY A 156 23.61 -14.96 14.48
CA GLY A 156 24.18 -13.69 14.07
C GLY A 156 23.17 -12.54 14.02
N ALA A 157 23.62 -11.40 13.44
CA ALA A 157 22.89 -10.13 13.46
C ALA A 157 21.47 -10.22 12.87
N SER A 158 21.27 -11.06 11.84
CA SER A 158 19.94 -11.25 11.25
C SER A 158 18.93 -11.86 12.22
N VAL A 159 19.38 -12.76 13.10
CA VAL A 159 18.54 -13.35 14.15
C VAL A 159 18.19 -12.31 15.22
N VAL A 160 19.18 -11.51 15.64
CA VAL A 160 18.96 -10.39 16.56
C VAL A 160 17.95 -9.42 16.00
N TRP A 161 18.10 -9.05 14.72
CA TRP A 161 17.16 -8.16 14.03
C TRP A 161 15.73 -8.72 14.04
N VAL A 162 15.54 -10.02 13.76
CA VAL A 162 14.21 -10.67 13.83
C VAL A 162 13.62 -10.56 15.23
N ARG A 163 14.41 -10.88 16.27
CA ARG A 163 13.96 -10.78 17.68
C ARG A 163 13.52 -9.37 18.05
N ASP A 164 14.35 -8.39 17.72
CA ASP A 164 14.08 -6.99 18.03
C ASP A 164 12.85 -6.48 17.30
N THR A 165 12.67 -6.89 16.05
CA THR A 165 11.52 -6.49 15.24
C THR A 165 10.22 -7.12 15.76
N LEU A 166 10.23 -8.40 16.12
CA LEU A 166 9.08 -9.07 16.75
C LEU A 166 8.73 -8.46 18.13
N ALA A 167 9.73 -8.04 18.88
CA ALA A 167 9.48 -7.33 20.16
C ALA A 167 8.83 -5.96 19.93
N ARG A 168 9.24 -5.20 18.91
CA ARG A 168 8.58 -3.93 18.52
C ARG A 168 7.17 -4.17 17.99
N TYR A 169 6.93 -5.28 17.33
CA TYR A 169 5.58 -5.71 16.93
C TYR A 169 4.68 -6.03 18.14
N GLY A 170 5.24 -6.26 19.31
CA GLY A 170 4.49 -6.54 20.55
C GLY A 170 4.45 -8.01 20.96
N LEU A 171 5.29 -8.86 20.35
CA LEU A 171 5.48 -10.21 20.87
C LEU A 171 6.48 -10.19 22.04
N PRO A 172 6.19 -10.93 23.14
CA PRO A 172 7.04 -10.92 24.32
C PRO A 172 8.42 -11.52 24.02
N ARG A 173 9.46 -10.92 24.58
CA ARG A 173 10.81 -11.53 24.54
C ARG A 173 10.84 -12.72 25.46
N THR A 174 11.07 -13.91 24.94
CA THR A 174 11.09 -15.17 25.71
C THR A 174 12.48 -15.56 26.17
N THR A 175 13.54 -14.99 25.58
CA THR A 175 14.95 -15.27 25.90
C THR A 175 15.75 -13.99 26.03
N SER A 176 17.04 -14.10 26.44
CA SER A 176 17.94 -12.95 26.52
C SER A 176 17.84 -12.06 25.26
N PRO A 177 17.68 -10.74 25.42
CA PRO A 177 17.56 -9.81 24.29
C PRO A 177 18.69 -9.89 23.26
N ALA A 178 19.89 -10.28 23.71
CA ALA A 178 21.09 -10.37 22.89
C ALA A 178 21.34 -11.78 22.32
N SER A 179 20.39 -12.72 22.43
CA SER A 179 20.62 -14.06 21.88
C SER A 179 20.67 -14.03 20.35
N GLU A 180 21.80 -14.38 19.81
CA GLU A 180 22.03 -14.51 18.37
C GLU A 180 21.48 -15.82 17.80
N LEU A 181 21.08 -16.77 18.63
CA LEU A 181 20.57 -18.08 18.18
C LEU A 181 19.08 -17.99 17.82
N PHE A 182 18.74 -18.46 16.63
CA PHE A 182 17.37 -18.75 16.26
C PHE A 182 16.95 -20.07 16.92
N ASP A 183 16.40 -19.97 18.11
CA ASP A 183 15.95 -21.08 18.93
C ASP A 183 14.49 -21.45 18.67
N THR A 184 13.98 -22.42 19.40
CA THR A 184 12.59 -22.89 19.32
C THR A 184 11.58 -21.80 19.70
N ASP A 185 11.94 -20.95 20.67
CA ASP A 185 11.06 -19.88 21.14
C ASP A 185 10.91 -18.80 20.06
N LEU A 186 12.00 -18.42 19.39
CA LEU A 186 11.94 -17.49 18.27
C LEU A 186 11.15 -18.07 17.08
N GLU A 187 11.33 -19.38 16.80
CA GLU A 187 10.53 -20.05 15.77
C GLU A 187 9.01 -19.96 16.08
N ALA A 188 8.64 -20.20 17.34
CA ALA A 188 7.25 -20.08 17.76
C ALA A 188 6.71 -18.64 17.61
N GLN A 189 7.52 -17.63 17.91
CA GLN A 189 7.17 -16.23 17.72
C GLN A 189 7.02 -15.87 16.23
N VAL A 190 7.91 -16.37 15.37
CA VAL A 190 7.80 -16.17 13.92
C VAL A 190 6.50 -16.81 13.39
N LYS A 191 6.17 -18.04 13.81
CA LYS A 191 4.91 -18.69 13.44
C LYS A 191 3.70 -17.88 13.91
N GLU A 192 3.73 -17.34 15.12
CA GLU A 192 2.65 -16.49 15.63
C GLU A 192 2.51 -15.20 14.81
N PHE A 193 3.61 -14.54 14.48
CA PHE A 193 3.62 -13.39 13.60
C PHE A 193 3.04 -13.72 12.21
N GLN A 194 3.49 -14.84 11.62
CA GLN A 194 2.99 -15.33 10.33
C GLN A 194 1.48 -15.57 10.36
N ARG A 195 0.96 -16.24 11.39
CA ARG A 195 -0.50 -16.48 11.55
C ARG A 195 -1.28 -15.17 11.63
N ARG A 196 -0.82 -14.21 12.43
CA ARG A 196 -1.48 -12.89 12.55
C ARG A 196 -1.52 -12.13 11.24
N HIS A 197 -0.52 -12.35 10.39
CA HIS A 197 -0.44 -11.75 9.05
C HIS A 197 -0.94 -12.67 7.93
N GLN A 198 -1.60 -13.79 8.25
CA GLN A 198 -2.13 -14.76 7.28
C GLN A 198 -1.08 -15.23 6.27
N LEU A 199 0.18 -15.27 6.69
CA LEU A 199 1.28 -15.87 5.97
C LEU A 199 1.34 -17.38 6.25
N GLN A 200 2.10 -18.12 5.44
CA GLN A 200 2.42 -19.51 5.76
C GLN A 200 3.20 -19.55 7.08
N ASP A 201 2.66 -20.22 8.09
CA ASP A 201 3.21 -20.28 9.47
C ASP A 201 4.23 -21.42 9.65
N ASP A 202 5.20 -21.47 8.73
CA ASP A 202 6.27 -22.48 8.68
C ASP A 202 7.43 -22.19 9.65
N GLY A 203 7.47 -20.99 10.23
CA GLY A 203 8.56 -20.54 11.11
C GLY A 203 9.81 -20.10 10.36
N LEU A 204 9.77 -20.03 9.02
CA LEU A 204 10.87 -19.55 8.20
C LEU A 204 10.70 -18.05 7.92
N VAL A 205 11.73 -17.26 8.16
CA VAL A 205 11.71 -15.85 7.79
C VAL A 205 12.16 -15.73 6.35
N GLY A 206 11.23 -16.01 5.43
CA GLY A 206 11.41 -15.84 3.99
C GLY A 206 11.04 -14.43 3.53
N LYS A 207 11.04 -14.19 2.20
CA LYS A 207 10.81 -12.87 1.59
C LYS A 207 9.55 -12.17 2.14
N MET A 208 8.39 -12.85 2.12
CA MET A 208 7.15 -12.22 2.58
C MET A 208 7.19 -11.90 4.07
N THR A 209 7.72 -12.81 4.90
CA THR A 209 7.89 -12.54 6.34
C THR A 209 8.82 -11.34 6.57
N LEU A 210 9.92 -11.21 5.80
CA LEU A 210 10.81 -10.04 5.87
C LEU A 210 10.10 -8.74 5.48
N VAL A 211 9.31 -8.76 4.40
CA VAL A 211 8.52 -7.59 3.95
C VAL A 211 7.60 -7.11 5.06
N TYR A 212 6.86 -8.01 5.70
CA TYR A 212 5.96 -7.65 6.79
C TYR A 212 6.73 -7.19 8.04
N LEU A 213 7.79 -7.90 8.43
CA LEU A 213 8.66 -7.50 9.55
C LEU A 213 9.28 -6.12 9.33
N SER A 214 9.68 -5.79 8.09
CA SER A 214 10.30 -4.49 7.79
C SER A 214 9.40 -3.30 8.15
N SER A 215 8.08 -3.49 8.22
CA SER A 215 7.13 -2.46 8.66
C SER A 215 7.27 -2.10 10.15
N TYR A 216 7.91 -2.96 10.93
CA TYR A 216 8.10 -2.81 12.38
C TYR A 216 9.57 -2.63 12.77
N SER A 217 10.47 -2.54 11.79
CA SER A 217 11.93 -2.46 12.04
C SER A 217 12.39 -1.13 12.67
N GLY A 218 11.52 -0.12 12.68
CA GLY A 218 11.88 1.22 13.17
C GLY A 218 12.69 2.05 12.17
N SER A 219 12.93 1.53 10.98
CA SER A 219 13.50 2.31 9.88
C SER A 219 12.53 3.40 9.44
N ALA A 220 13.08 4.54 9.04
CA ALA A 220 12.34 5.76 8.72
C ALA A 220 11.04 5.50 7.98
N SER A 221 10.02 6.18 8.41
CA SER A 221 8.60 6.18 8.01
C SER A 221 8.30 5.66 6.60
N ALA A 222 8.22 4.35 6.47
CA ALA A 222 7.64 3.78 5.26
C ALA A 222 6.19 4.26 5.13
N PRO A 223 5.75 4.71 3.96
CA PRO A 223 4.39 5.18 3.77
C PRO A 223 3.39 4.05 4.03
N VAL A 224 2.24 4.38 4.63
CA VAL A 224 1.17 3.43 4.95
C VAL A 224 -0.12 3.78 4.22
N LEU A 225 -0.94 2.77 3.92
CA LEU A 225 -2.26 2.94 3.28
C LEU A 225 -3.30 3.51 4.23
N SER A 226 -3.26 3.15 5.49
CA SER A 226 -4.17 3.65 6.52
C SER A 226 -3.37 4.39 7.56
N SER A 227 -3.70 5.65 7.82
CA SER A 227 -3.27 6.28 9.08
C SER A 227 -3.74 5.38 10.22
N PRO A 228 -2.93 5.10 11.24
CA PRO A 228 -3.42 4.42 12.41
C PRO A 228 -4.62 5.23 12.92
N THR A 229 -5.81 4.63 12.89
CA THR A 229 -6.93 5.13 13.66
C THR A 229 -6.39 5.19 15.08
N GLN A 230 -6.32 6.38 15.65
CA GLN A 230 -6.08 6.51 17.09
C GLN A 230 -7.17 5.69 17.75
N ALA A 231 -6.83 4.47 18.13
CA ALA A 231 -7.66 3.69 19.03
C ALA A 231 -7.74 4.53 20.30
N GLY A 232 -8.90 5.15 20.47
CA GLY A 232 -9.16 6.00 21.62
C GLY A 232 -8.85 5.23 22.88
N VAL A 233 -7.90 5.75 23.61
CA VAL A 233 -7.72 5.43 25.03
C VAL A 233 -9.03 5.82 25.71
N ARG A 234 -9.78 4.84 26.12
CA ARG A 234 -10.81 4.94 27.14
C ARG A 234 -10.40 4.10 28.32
#